data_5678fca58b31bb9d9ecfc047bbd02037
#
_entry.id   5678fca58b31bb9d9ecfc047bbd02037
#
_cell.length_a   1.000
_cell.length_b   1.000
_cell.length_c   1.000
_cell.angle_alpha   90.00
_cell.angle_beta   90.00
_cell.angle_gamma   90.00
#
_symmetry.space_group_name_H-M   'P 1'
#
loop_
_entity.id
_entity.type
_entity.pdbx_description
1 polymer ?
#
loop_
_entity_poly.entity_id
_entity_poly.type
_entity_poly.pdbx_seq_one_letter_code
_entity_poly.pdbx_strand_id
1 'polypeptide(L)'
;MKIVVENHIPYIAHLLEPYAQVLYLETSDITASALKDADVLITRTRTRCDEALLSGSRVRMIGTATIGTDHIDLDYCRRAGIKVVNAPGCNAPAVAQWVLSTVGYWLQKEGIAQPRGLVMGVVGVGHVGSIVARWAKQMGFEVLLCDPPRAQKEGAAAFSTIEEVKAKSHIITFHTPLYREGELST
;
A
#
# COMPACT_ATOMS: atom_id res chain seq x y z
N MET A 1 3.95 -29.56 0.99
CA MET A 1 4.11 -28.17 0.54
C MET A 1 5.22 -27.54 1.37
N LYS A 2 6.19 -26.87 0.73
CA LYS A 2 7.29 -26.15 1.38
C LYS A 2 7.14 -24.65 1.12
N ILE A 3 7.16 -23.85 2.17
CA ILE A 3 7.04 -22.40 2.12
C ILE A 3 8.36 -21.80 2.60
N VAL A 4 8.95 -20.91 1.80
CA VAL A 4 10.05 -20.07 2.23
C VAL A 4 9.49 -18.71 2.63
N VAL A 5 9.88 -18.23 3.80
CA VAL A 5 9.36 -16.99 4.39
C VAL A 5 10.54 -16.09 4.78
N GLU A 6 10.48 -14.82 4.38
CA GLU A 6 11.41 -13.81 4.89
C GLU A 6 11.13 -13.58 6.38
N ASN A 7 12.15 -13.74 7.22
CA ASN A 7 12.01 -13.77 8.68
C ASN A 7 11.61 -12.43 9.33
N HIS A 8 11.76 -11.31 8.62
CA HIS A 8 11.38 -9.98 9.13
C HIS A 8 9.91 -9.60 8.93
N ILE A 9 9.05 -10.56 8.57
CA ILE A 9 7.60 -10.32 8.50
C ILE A 9 7.01 -10.44 9.91
N PRO A 10 6.50 -9.33 10.48
CA PRO A 10 5.96 -9.37 11.84
C PRO A 10 4.81 -10.38 11.98
N TYR A 11 4.79 -11.09 13.11
CA TYR A 11 3.69 -11.99 13.50
C TYR A 11 3.44 -13.19 12.58
N ILE A 12 4.30 -13.48 11.59
CA ILE A 12 4.10 -14.61 10.68
C ILE A 12 4.51 -15.96 11.29
N ALA A 13 5.40 -15.95 12.28
CA ALA A 13 5.85 -17.15 12.94
C ALA A 13 4.67 -17.94 13.54
N HIS A 14 4.70 -19.27 13.36
CA HIS A 14 3.69 -20.22 13.85
C HIS A 14 2.30 -20.16 13.18
N LEU A 15 2.10 -19.31 12.18
CA LEU A 15 0.83 -19.25 11.45
C LEU A 15 0.72 -20.28 10.34
N LEU A 16 1.83 -20.66 9.73
CA LEU A 16 1.85 -21.51 8.52
C LEU A 16 2.28 -22.95 8.78
N GLU A 17 2.95 -23.22 9.90
CA GLU A 17 3.45 -24.55 10.27
C GLU A 17 2.35 -25.63 10.37
N PRO A 18 1.11 -25.31 10.78
CA PRO A 18 0.03 -26.31 10.76
C PRO A 18 -0.32 -26.81 9.36
N TYR A 19 0.06 -26.07 8.30
CA TYR A 19 -0.35 -26.34 6.92
C TYR A 19 0.80 -26.76 6.02
N ALA A 20 2.06 -26.46 6.39
CA ALA A 20 3.21 -26.67 5.53
C ALA A 20 4.53 -26.76 6.31
N GLN A 21 5.56 -27.31 5.66
CA GLN A 21 6.93 -27.14 6.10
C GLN A 21 7.37 -25.69 5.82
N VAL A 22 7.69 -24.94 6.86
CA VAL A 22 8.09 -23.53 6.76
C VAL A 22 9.59 -23.39 7.00
N LEU A 23 10.24 -22.65 6.12
CA LEU A 23 11.64 -22.27 6.25
C LEU A 23 11.76 -20.75 6.32
N TYR A 24 12.18 -20.23 7.47
CA TYR A 24 12.43 -18.82 7.66
C TYR A 24 13.87 -18.48 7.28
N LEU A 25 14.05 -17.48 6.41
CA LEU A 25 15.35 -17.07 5.90
C LEU A 25 15.54 -15.56 6.03
N GLU A 26 16.79 -15.15 6.23
CA GLU A 26 17.19 -13.76 6.02
C GLU A 26 17.03 -13.39 4.53
N THR A 27 16.83 -12.10 4.24
CA THR A 27 16.71 -11.62 2.86
C THR A 27 17.89 -12.07 1.98
N SER A 28 19.13 -12.04 2.53
CA SER A 28 20.36 -12.46 1.85
C SER A 28 20.41 -13.95 1.51
N ASP A 29 19.68 -14.76 2.27
CA ASP A 29 19.71 -16.23 2.15
C ASP A 29 18.58 -16.76 1.23
N ILE A 30 17.67 -15.87 0.81
CA ILE A 30 16.65 -16.19 -0.19
C ILE A 30 17.31 -16.18 -1.58
N THR A 31 17.89 -17.32 -1.94
CA THR A 31 18.62 -17.54 -3.20
C THR A 31 17.86 -18.51 -4.12
N ALA A 32 18.25 -18.58 -5.38
CA ALA A 32 17.67 -19.55 -6.33
C ALA A 32 17.82 -20.99 -5.83
N SER A 33 18.94 -21.32 -5.17
CA SER A 33 19.16 -22.65 -4.59
C SER A 33 18.21 -22.94 -3.42
N ALA A 34 17.93 -21.95 -2.58
CA ALA A 34 16.98 -22.09 -1.46
C ALA A 34 15.53 -22.26 -1.92
N LEU A 35 15.20 -21.71 -3.12
CA LEU A 35 13.87 -21.80 -3.69
C LEU A 35 13.64 -23.02 -4.59
N LYS A 36 14.67 -23.83 -4.86
CA LYS A 36 14.60 -24.93 -5.84
C LYS A 36 13.44 -25.91 -5.58
N ASP A 37 13.17 -26.22 -4.32
CA ASP A 37 12.13 -27.16 -3.88
C ASP A 37 10.99 -26.48 -3.11
N ALA A 38 10.98 -25.13 -3.08
CA ALA A 38 9.91 -24.33 -2.45
C ALA A 38 8.68 -24.24 -3.37
N ASP A 39 7.50 -24.44 -2.81
CA ASP A 39 6.23 -24.26 -3.51
C ASP A 39 5.71 -22.83 -3.44
N VAL A 40 6.02 -22.13 -2.34
CA VAL A 40 5.57 -20.76 -2.05
C VAL A 40 6.74 -19.93 -1.50
N LEU A 41 6.85 -18.69 -1.95
CA LEU A 41 7.72 -17.66 -1.36
C LEU A 41 6.85 -16.58 -0.72
N ILE A 42 7.12 -16.26 0.55
CA ILE A 42 6.51 -15.11 1.23
C ILE A 42 7.61 -14.12 1.56
N THR A 43 7.50 -12.91 1.03
CA THR A 43 8.58 -11.92 1.05
C THR A 43 8.08 -10.51 1.38
N ARG A 44 9.02 -9.57 1.45
CA ARG A 44 8.82 -8.12 1.55
C ARG A 44 9.59 -7.41 0.44
N THR A 45 9.68 -6.09 0.53
CA THR A 45 10.26 -5.20 -0.49
C THR A 45 11.75 -5.41 -0.78
N ARG A 46 12.49 -6.06 0.11
CA ARG A 46 13.96 -6.21 -0.04
C ARG A 46 14.38 -7.39 -0.90
N THR A 47 13.51 -8.38 -1.09
CA THR A 47 13.78 -9.54 -1.95
C THR A 47 13.31 -9.22 -3.36
N ARG A 48 14.25 -9.06 -4.28
CA ARG A 48 13.92 -8.90 -5.70
C ARG A 48 13.52 -10.25 -6.29
N CYS A 49 12.26 -10.36 -6.70
CA CYS A 49 11.68 -11.57 -7.28
C CYS A 49 11.64 -11.42 -8.81
N ASP A 50 12.73 -11.75 -9.46
CA ASP A 50 12.89 -11.73 -10.92
C ASP A 50 13.25 -13.11 -11.46
N GLU A 51 13.48 -13.19 -12.77
CA GLU A 51 13.87 -14.43 -13.45
C GLU A 51 15.13 -15.05 -12.86
N ALA A 52 16.12 -14.24 -12.45
CA ALA A 52 17.36 -14.75 -11.88
C ALA A 52 17.14 -15.51 -10.58
N LEU A 53 16.19 -15.05 -9.73
CA LEU A 53 15.82 -15.70 -8.49
C LEU A 53 14.90 -16.90 -8.69
N LEU A 54 13.95 -16.80 -9.62
CA LEU A 54 12.80 -17.71 -9.70
C LEU A 54 12.98 -18.82 -10.75
N SER A 55 13.88 -18.64 -11.72
CA SER A 55 14.10 -19.61 -12.79
C SER A 55 14.59 -20.95 -12.22
N GLY A 56 13.97 -22.04 -12.69
CA GLY A 56 14.28 -23.40 -12.22
C GLY A 56 13.80 -23.73 -10.79
N SER A 57 13.09 -22.82 -10.12
CA SER A 57 12.42 -23.11 -8.85
C SER A 57 11.07 -23.83 -9.06
N ARG A 58 10.53 -24.41 -7.99
CA ARG A 58 9.17 -24.99 -7.94
C ARG A 58 8.12 -23.97 -7.50
N VAL A 59 8.49 -22.72 -7.29
CA VAL A 59 7.60 -21.69 -6.77
C VAL A 59 6.41 -21.48 -7.72
N ARG A 60 5.21 -21.63 -7.18
CA ARG A 60 3.95 -21.41 -7.90
C ARG A 60 3.16 -20.21 -7.37
N MET A 61 3.56 -19.71 -6.20
CA MET A 61 2.94 -18.54 -5.60
C MET A 61 3.97 -17.68 -4.87
N ILE A 62 3.87 -16.37 -5.05
CA ILE A 62 4.58 -15.38 -4.25
C ILE A 62 3.54 -14.58 -3.49
N GLY A 63 3.67 -14.57 -2.16
CA GLY A 63 2.95 -13.65 -1.27
C GLY A 63 3.88 -12.52 -0.87
N THR A 64 3.50 -11.27 -1.07
CA THR A 64 4.25 -10.16 -0.50
C THR A 64 3.47 -9.50 0.63
N ALA A 65 4.11 -9.41 1.80
CA ALA A 65 3.55 -8.73 2.98
C ALA A 65 3.65 -7.20 2.85
N THR A 66 3.43 -6.71 1.63
CA THR A 66 3.49 -5.28 1.27
C THR A 66 2.34 -4.93 0.32
N ILE A 67 2.07 -3.64 0.17
CA ILE A 67 1.06 -3.14 -0.77
C ILE A 67 1.64 -3.13 -2.19
N GLY A 68 2.84 -2.56 -2.35
CA GLY A 68 3.53 -2.47 -3.64
C GLY A 68 4.15 -3.79 -4.07
N THR A 69 4.30 -3.96 -5.37
CA THR A 69 4.92 -5.12 -6.02
C THR A 69 6.13 -4.76 -6.87
N ASP A 70 6.71 -3.56 -6.67
CA ASP A 70 7.82 -3.03 -7.49
C ASP A 70 9.10 -3.90 -7.45
N HIS A 71 9.23 -4.73 -6.42
CA HIS A 71 10.32 -5.71 -6.25
C HIS A 71 10.03 -7.05 -6.94
N ILE A 72 8.86 -7.21 -7.58
CA ILE A 72 8.45 -8.46 -8.23
C ILE A 72 8.29 -8.21 -9.74
N ASP A 73 8.97 -9.00 -10.56
CA ASP A 73 8.76 -9.02 -12.01
C ASP A 73 7.44 -9.73 -12.31
N LEU A 74 6.37 -8.93 -12.40
CA LEU A 74 5.02 -9.44 -12.64
C LEU A 74 4.89 -10.07 -14.04
N ASP A 75 5.66 -9.59 -15.02
CA ASP A 75 5.62 -10.12 -16.39
C ASP A 75 6.29 -11.49 -16.45
N TYR A 76 7.43 -11.64 -15.78
CA TYR A 76 8.05 -12.96 -15.64
C TYR A 76 7.12 -13.91 -14.90
N CYS A 77 6.58 -13.51 -13.74
CA CYS A 77 5.67 -14.34 -12.95
C CYS A 77 4.47 -14.81 -13.78
N ARG A 78 3.88 -13.94 -14.58
CA ARG A 78 2.76 -14.28 -15.47
C ARG A 78 3.17 -15.32 -16.52
N ARG A 79 4.33 -15.15 -17.17
CA ARG A 79 4.85 -16.10 -18.16
C ARG A 79 5.19 -17.46 -17.54
N ALA A 80 5.74 -17.46 -16.33
CA ALA A 80 6.12 -18.66 -15.60
C ALA A 80 4.94 -19.35 -14.86
N GLY A 81 3.74 -18.79 -14.91
CA GLY A 81 2.56 -19.34 -14.22
C GLY A 81 2.61 -19.16 -12.70
N ILE A 82 3.40 -18.23 -12.20
CA ILE A 82 3.53 -17.93 -10.76
C ILE A 82 2.45 -16.92 -10.36
N LYS A 83 1.60 -17.31 -9.42
CA LYS A 83 0.58 -16.41 -8.86
C LYS A 83 1.22 -15.43 -7.88
N VAL A 84 0.97 -14.13 -8.05
CA VAL A 84 1.41 -13.10 -7.12
C VAL A 84 0.21 -12.59 -6.32
N VAL A 85 0.38 -12.50 -5.00
CA VAL A 85 -0.62 -11.98 -4.06
C VAL A 85 0.05 -10.94 -3.18
N ASN A 86 -0.55 -9.77 -3.07
CA ASN A 86 -0.14 -8.68 -2.19
C ASN A 86 -1.24 -8.35 -1.18
N ALA A 87 -0.99 -7.40 -0.29
CA ALA A 87 -1.92 -7.02 0.79
C ALA A 87 -2.38 -5.55 0.65
N PRO A 88 -3.15 -5.19 -0.40
CA PRO A 88 -3.57 -3.81 -0.60
C PRO A 88 -4.46 -3.33 0.56
N GLY A 89 -4.14 -2.16 1.09
CA GLY A 89 -4.89 -1.53 2.18
C GLY A 89 -4.66 -2.10 3.58
N CYS A 90 -3.80 -3.12 3.76
CA CYS A 90 -3.59 -3.76 5.07
C CYS A 90 -3.13 -2.79 6.17
N ASN A 91 -2.37 -1.76 5.82
CA ASN A 91 -1.88 -0.73 6.73
C ASN A 91 -2.66 0.59 6.63
N ALA A 92 -3.74 0.66 5.85
CA ALA A 92 -4.45 1.90 5.59
C ALA A 92 -4.96 2.61 6.87
N PRO A 93 -5.49 1.91 7.90
CA PRO A 93 -5.86 2.55 9.15
C PRO A 93 -4.68 3.18 9.90
N ALA A 94 -3.52 2.50 9.93
CA ALA A 94 -2.33 3.01 10.60
C ALA A 94 -1.77 4.25 9.90
N VAL A 95 -1.75 4.26 8.56
CA VAL A 95 -1.35 5.44 7.79
C VAL A 95 -2.32 6.60 8.01
N ALA A 96 -3.62 6.34 7.99
CA ALA A 96 -4.62 7.37 8.24
C ALA A 96 -4.50 7.95 9.66
N GLN A 97 -4.24 7.10 10.66
CA GLN A 97 -3.98 7.53 12.04
C GLN A 97 -2.76 8.45 12.12
N TRP A 98 -1.66 8.07 11.46
CA TRP A 98 -0.45 8.89 11.43
C TRP A 98 -0.71 10.27 10.82
N VAL A 99 -1.41 10.33 9.68
CA VAL A 99 -1.79 11.58 9.00
C VAL A 99 -2.57 12.49 9.94
N LEU A 100 -3.63 11.96 10.57
CA LEU A 100 -4.48 12.78 11.43
C LEU A 100 -3.83 13.13 12.77
N SER A 101 -2.91 12.30 13.27
CA SER A 101 -2.08 12.66 14.43
C SER A 101 -1.16 13.85 14.11
N THR A 102 -0.58 13.86 12.90
CA THR A 102 0.24 14.99 12.43
C THR A 102 -0.59 16.27 12.28
N VAL A 103 -1.80 16.13 11.72
CA VAL A 103 -2.75 17.24 11.61
C VAL A 103 -3.16 17.76 13.00
N GLY A 104 -3.46 16.85 13.93
CA GLY A 104 -3.79 17.20 15.31
C GLY A 104 -2.64 17.97 16.02
N TYR A 105 -1.42 17.52 15.82
CA TYR A 105 -0.24 18.21 16.32
C TYR A 105 -0.10 19.63 15.73
N TRP A 106 -0.35 19.80 14.44
CA TRP A 106 -0.36 21.10 13.79
C TRP A 106 -1.46 22.01 14.36
N LEU A 107 -2.71 21.51 14.50
CA LEU A 107 -3.80 22.27 15.11
C LEU A 107 -3.45 22.76 16.52
N GLN A 108 -2.83 21.90 17.33
CA GLN A 108 -2.38 22.25 18.67
C GLN A 108 -1.34 23.39 18.65
N LYS A 109 -0.37 23.32 17.73
CA LYS A 109 0.64 24.37 17.57
C LYS A 109 0.06 25.73 17.17
N GLU A 110 -0.95 25.71 16.30
CA GLU A 110 -1.66 26.91 15.86
C GLU A 110 -2.71 27.41 16.88
N GLY A 111 -2.87 26.73 18.02
CA GLY A 111 -3.87 27.08 19.03
C GLY A 111 -5.31 26.86 18.60
N ILE A 112 -5.52 26.00 17.59
CA ILE A 112 -6.84 25.70 17.02
C ILE A 112 -7.45 24.53 17.77
N ALA A 113 -8.44 24.79 18.62
CA ALA A 113 -9.11 23.77 19.42
C ALA A 113 -10.04 22.87 18.58
N GLN A 114 -10.63 23.41 17.53
CA GLN A 114 -11.53 22.67 16.62
C GLN A 114 -11.33 23.18 15.18
N PRO A 115 -11.24 22.28 14.19
CA PRO A 115 -10.97 22.65 12.80
C PRO A 115 -12.21 23.15 12.04
N ARG A 116 -13.23 23.68 12.72
CA ARG A 116 -14.42 24.24 12.07
C ARG A 116 -14.05 25.39 11.15
N GLY A 117 -14.53 25.32 9.91
CA GLY A 117 -14.20 26.31 8.88
C GLY A 117 -12.84 26.07 8.22
N LEU A 118 -12.08 25.04 8.64
CA LEU A 118 -10.89 24.62 7.92
C LEU A 118 -11.26 23.55 6.89
N VAL A 119 -10.66 23.68 5.72
CA VAL A 119 -10.84 22.78 4.59
C VAL A 119 -9.64 21.86 4.45
N MET A 120 -9.88 20.57 4.38
CA MET A 120 -8.87 19.55 4.06
C MET A 120 -9.10 18.97 2.67
N GLY A 121 -8.13 19.10 1.79
CA GLY A 121 -8.10 18.45 0.49
C GLY A 121 -7.47 17.05 0.60
N VAL A 122 -8.18 16.05 0.12
CA VAL A 122 -7.70 14.66 0.06
C VAL A 122 -7.56 14.26 -1.40
N VAL A 123 -6.31 14.10 -1.85
CA VAL A 123 -5.97 13.69 -3.21
C VAL A 123 -5.63 12.20 -3.23
N GLY A 124 -6.38 11.43 -4.00
CA GLY A 124 -6.37 9.97 -3.97
C GLY A 124 -7.29 9.42 -2.87
N VAL A 125 -8.49 8.98 -3.24
CA VAL A 125 -9.54 8.53 -2.30
C VAL A 125 -9.66 6.99 -2.32
N GLY A 126 -8.50 6.31 -2.34
CA GLY A 126 -8.36 4.86 -2.21
C GLY A 126 -8.51 4.38 -0.76
N HIS A 127 -7.82 3.30 -0.41
CA HIS A 127 -7.90 2.69 0.94
C HIS A 127 -7.57 3.68 2.06
N VAL A 128 -6.46 4.42 1.93
CA VAL A 128 -6.03 5.40 2.95
C VAL A 128 -6.88 6.66 2.90
N GLY A 129 -6.98 7.29 1.72
CA GLY A 129 -7.65 8.59 1.58
C GLY A 129 -9.13 8.55 1.99
N SER A 130 -9.83 7.43 1.77
CA SER A 130 -11.21 7.26 2.23
C SER A 130 -11.32 7.27 3.76
N ILE A 131 -10.36 6.66 4.46
CA ILE A 131 -10.34 6.67 5.93
C ILE A 131 -10.00 8.07 6.44
N VAL A 132 -8.97 8.70 5.88
CA VAL A 132 -8.56 10.07 6.24
C VAL A 132 -9.73 11.04 6.05
N ALA A 133 -10.39 11.00 4.89
CA ALA A 133 -11.53 11.86 4.59
C ALA A 133 -12.68 11.69 5.59
N ARG A 134 -13.02 10.44 5.92
CA ARG A 134 -14.07 10.13 6.90
C ARG A 134 -13.74 10.66 8.29
N TRP A 135 -12.52 10.40 8.76
CA TRP A 135 -12.09 10.84 10.10
C TRP A 135 -11.90 12.35 10.17
N ALA A 136 -11.38 12.99 9.11
CA ALA A 136 -11.27 14.45 9.05
C ALA A 136 -12.65 15.14 9.16
N LYS A 137 -13.67 14.60 8.48
CA LYS A 137 -15.05 15.06 8.64
C LYS A 137 -15.55 14.92 10.07
N GLN A 138 -15.26 13.79 10.73
CA GLN A 138 -15.63 13.56 12.14
C GLN A 138 -14.90 14.52 13.10
N MET A 139 -13.69 14.95 12.77
CA MET A 139 -12.97 15.98 13.52
C MET A 139 -13.55 17.38 13.32
N GLY A 140 -14.38 17.61 12.31
CA GLY A 140 -15.04 18.89 12.01
C GLY A 140 -14.44 19.68 10.85
N PHE A 141 -13.55 19.07 10.05
CA PHE A 141 -13.09 19.68 8.79
C PHE A 141 -14.19 19.65 7.71
N GLU A 142 -14.20 20.67 6.89
CA GLU A 142 -14.75 20.54 5.54
C GLU A 142 -13.76 19.75 4.69
N VAL A 143 -14.24 18.79 3.88
CA VAL A 143 -13.36 17.89 3.13
C VAL A 143 -13.67 17.95 1.65
N LEU A 144 -12.65 18.30 0.85
CA LEU A 144 -12.66 18.21 -0.60
C LEU A 144 -11.96 16.93 -1.04
N LEU A 145 -12.60 16.15 -1.91
CA LEU A 145 -12.11 14.89 -2.43
C LEU A 145 -11.64 15.08 -3.87
N CYS A 146 -10.41 14.68 -4.20
CA CYS A 146 -9.92 14.69 -5.56
C CYS A 146 -9.40 13.29 -5.92
N ASP A 147 -10.09 12.64 -6.86
CA ASP A 147 -9.70 11.32 -7.39
C ASP A 147 -10.24 11.20 -8.82
N PRO A 148 -9.50 11.66 -9.85
CA PRO A 148 -9.98 11.68 -11.21
C PRO A 148 -10.44 10.31 -11.75
N PRO A 149 -9.71 9.19 -11.51
CA PRO A 149 -10.16 7.86 -11.91
C PRO A 149 -11.50 7.44 -11.29
N ARG A 150 -11.74 7.80 -10.02
CA ARG A 150 -13.01 7.50 -9.34
C ARG A 150 -14.12 8.43 -9.83
N ALA A 151 -13.82 9.71 -10.03
CA ALA A 151 -14.78 10.67 -10.57
C ALA A 151 -15.34 10.24 -11.93
N GLN A 152 -14.52 9.64 -12.79
CA GLN A 152 -14.95 9.09 -14.07
C GLN A 152 -15.89 7.89 -13.91
N LYS A 153 -15.66 7.04 -12.90
CA LYS A 153 -16.44 5.81 -12.68
C LYS A 153 -17.72 6.03 -11.88
N GLU A 154 -17.65 6.90 -10.87
CA GLU A 154 -18.70 7.07 -9.84
C GLU A 154 -19.51 8.35 -10.05
N GLY A 155 -19.08 9.20 -10.98
CA GLY A 155 -19.67 10.52 -11.22
C GLY A 155 -18.92 11.65 -10.53
N ALA A 156 -18.76 12.76 -11.24
CA ALA A 156 -17.94 13.90 -10.79
C ALA A 156 -18.54 14.68 -9.60
N ALA A 157 -19.83 14.54 -9.32
CA ALA A 157 -20.53 15.37 -8.32
C ALA A 157 -19.97 15.25 -6.88
N ALA A 158 -19.32 14.14 -6.55
CA ALA A 158 -18.75 13.92 -5.23
C ALA A 158 -17.26 14.31 -5.13
N PHE A 159 -16.67 14.77 -6.23
CA PHE A 159 -15.23 15.05 -6.33
C PHE A 159 -14.97 16.48 -6.79
N SER A 160 -13.89 17.05 -6.28
CA SER A 160 -13.38 18.36 -6.69
C SER A 160 -12.20 18.18 -7.67
N THR A 161 -11.94 19.21 -8.46
CA THR A 161 -10.72 19.27 -9.28
C THR A 161 -9.51 19.52 -8.41
N ILE A 162 -8.32 19.24 -8.93
CA ILE A 162 -7.07 19.54 -8.19
C ILE A 162 -6.88 21.05 -8.01
N GLU A 163 -7.35 21.88 -8.96
CA GLU A 163 -7.34 23.33 -8.90
C GLU A 163 -8.23 23.82 -7.76
N GLU A 164 -9.43 23.26 -7.60
CA GLU A 164 -10.31 23.59 -6.49
C GLU A 164 -9.69 23.20 -5.13
N VAL A 165 -9.08 22.01 -5.06
CA VAL A 165 -8.38 21.56 -3.84
C VAL A 165 -7.25 22.54 -3.50
N LYS A 166 -6.41 22.93 -4.46
CA LYS A 166 -5.33 23.91 -4.25
C LYS A 166 -5.84 25.27 -3.79
N ALA A 167 -6.95 25.73 -4.38
CA ALA A 167 -7.48 27.07 -4.11
C ALA A 167 -8.20 27.20 -2.77
N LYS A 168 -8.86 26.13 -2.31
CA LYS A 168 -9.78 26.17 -1.16
C LYS A 168 -9.24 25.49 0.10
N SER A 169 -8.23 24.61 -0.01
CA SER A 169 -7.77 23.83 1.13
C SER A 169 -6.75 24.55 1.98
N HIS A 170 -6.87 24.42 3.30
CA HIS A 170 -5.88 24.85 4.28
C HIS A 170 -4.81 23.77 4.49
N ILE A 171 -5.20 22.51 4.31
CA ILE A 171 -4.33 21.32 4.40
C ILE A 171 -4.62 20.45 3.19
N ILE A 172 -3.57 19.93 2.54
CA ILE A 172 -3.70 18.96 1.45
C ILE A 172 -2.92 17.71 1.82
N THR A 173 -3.53 16.55 1.64
CA THR A 173 -2.89 15.26 1.85
C THR A 173 -3.00 14.39 0.60
N PHE A 174 -1.89 13.73 0.24
CA PHE A 174 -1.79 12.92 -0.97
C PHE A 174 -1.72 11.42 -0.62
N HIS A 175 -2.56 10.63 -1.26
CA HIS A 175 -2.64 9.17 -1.11
C HIS A 175 -2.70 8.47 -2.47
N THR A 176 -2.02 9.04 -3.44
CA THR A 176 -1.92 8.51 -4.81
C THR A 176 -0.70 7.59 -4.94
N PRO A 177 -0.75 6.58 -5.83
CA PRO A 177 0.45 5.89 -6.26
C PRO A 177 1.40 6.86 -6.97
N LEU A 178 2.70 6.57 -6.91
CA LEU A 178 3.67 7.30 -7.73
C LEU A 178 3.62 6.76 -9.17
N TYR A 179 3.10 7.54 -10.07
CA TYR A 179 3.20 7.29 -11.52
C TYR A 179 4.27 8.21 -12.12
N ARG A 180 5.28 7.62 -12.75
CA ARG A 180 6.39 8.38 -13.37
C ARG A 180 6.06 8.83 -14.78
N GLU A 181 5.06 8.24 -15.41
CA GLU A 181 4.66 8.50 -16.79
C GLU A 181 3.15 8.45 -16.94
N GLY A 182 2.60 9.13 -17.94
CA GLY A 182 1.19 9.19 -18.28
C GLY A 182 0.45 10.42 -17.74
N GLU A 183 -0.84 10.53 -18.06
CA GLU A 183 -1.70 11.67 -17.67
C GLU A 183 -1.88 11.84 -16.16
N LEU A 184 -1.63 10.79 -15.38
CA LEU A 184 -1.73 10.77 -13.93
C LEU A 184 -0.36 10.80 -13.24
N SER A 185 0.69 11.20 -13.95
CA SER A 185 2.03 11.33 -13.36
C SER A 185 2.01 12.29 -12.17
N THR A 186 2.60 11.86 -11.05
CA THR A 186 2.64 12.58 -9.77
C THR A 186 4.07 12.88 -9.36
#